data_bcb72862e6fbdead0ea007ee4af82c42
#
_entry.id   bcb72862e6fbdead0ea007ee4af82c42
#
_cell.length_a   1.000
_cell.length_b   1.000
_cell.length_c   1.000
_cell.angle_alpha   90.00
_cell.angle_beta   90.00
_cell.angle_gamma   90.00
#
_symmetry.space_group_name_H-M   'P 1'
#
loop_
_entity.id
_entity.type
_entity.pdbx_description
1 polymer ?
#
loop_
_entity_poly.entity_id
_entity_poly.type
_entity_poly.pdbx_seq_one_letter_code
_entity_poly.pdbx_strand_id
1 'polypeptide(L)'
;ADNEHYARLHPAELKVSNRKRCLRDLKELGYQVGTGFMVGSPWQTMANLLEDLAFIRELQPQMIGIGPFIPHHATPFKNYPAGTLEQTLTLLSVLRLMFPKVLLPATTALGTIVPNGRELGILAGANVVMPNLSPADVRQNYLLYDNKLCSGAEAAETKNDLAARLHSI
;
A
#
# COMPACT_ATOMS: atom_id res chain seq x y z
N ALA A 1 13.14 2.51 1.13
CA ALA A 1 14.28 2.63 0.22
C ALA A 1 15.63 2.34 0.88
N ASP A 2 15.63 2.20 2.20
CA ASP A 2 16.82 1.90 3.00
C ASP A 2 17.34 0.47 2.76
N ASN A 3 18.66 0.29 2.63
CA ASN A 3 19.27 -0.99 2.31
C ASN A 3 19.20 -1.98 3.50
N GLU A 4 19.44 -1.49 4.71
CA GLU A 4 19.48 -2.33 5.91
C GLU A 4 18.07 -2.81 6.28
N HIS A 5 17.12 -1.89 6.35
CA HIS A 5 15.73 -2.21 6.63
C HIS A 5 15.16 -3.18 5.58
N TYR A 6 15.42 -2.95 4.29
CA TYR A 6 14.98 -3.83 3.22
C TYR A 6 15.56 -5.24 3.35
N ALA A 7 16.86 -5.37 3.68
CA ALA A 7 17.53 -6.65 3.86
C ALA A 7 16.98 -7.45 5.05
N ARG A 8 16.45 -6.80 6.08
CA ARG A 8 15.79 -7.46 7.22
C ARG A 8 14.41 -8.03 6.88
N LEU A 9 13.76 -7.48 5.85
CA LEU A 9 12.40 -7.87 5.44
C LEU A 9 12.38 -8.88 4.29
N HIS A 10 13.49 -9.04 3.56
CA HIS A 10 13.54 -9.83 2.33
C HIS A 10 14.67 -10.88 2.38
N PRO A 11 14.57 -11.95 1.57
CA PRO A 11 15.65 -12.89 1.37
C PRO A 11 16.96 -12.21 0.97
N ALA A 12 18.09 -12.75 1.40
CA ALA A 12 19.41 -12.11 1.28
C ALA A 12 19.85 -11.81 -0.17
N GLU A 13 19.35 -12.58 -1.12
CA GLU A 13 19.60 -12.41 -2.56
C GLU A 13 18.84 -11.21 -3.16
N LEU A 14 17.77 -10.75 -2.51
CA LEU A 14 16.98 -9.61 -3.00
C LEU A 14 17.57 -8.31 -2.48
N LYS A 15 17.97 -7.43 -3.40
CA LYS A 15 18.54 -6.12 -3.07
C LYS A 15 17.61 -4.99 -3.47
N VAL A 16 17.43 -4.01 -2.59
CA VAL A 16 16.61 -2.83 -2.90
C VAL A 16 17.18 -2.00 -4.05
N SER A 17 18.50 -2.01 -4.24
CA SER A 17 19.16 -1.36 -5.39
C SER A 17 18.67 -1.90 -6.73
N ASN A 18 18.45 -3.22 -6.82
CA ASN A 18 17.91 -3.83 -8.04
C ASN A 18 16.46 -3.39 -8.30
N ARG A 19 15.63 -3.28 -7.26
CA ARG A 19 14.27 -2.75 -7.41
C ARG A 19 14.26 -1.28 -7.84
N LYS A 20 15.10 -0.46 -7.23
CA LYS A 20 15.25 0.96 -7.60
C LYS A 20 15.70 1.10 -9.06
N ARG A 21 16.69 0.30 -9.49
CA ARG A 21 17.15 0.28 -10.87
C ARG A 21 16.02 -0.11 -11.83
N CYS A 22 15.31 -1.20 -11.56
CA CYS A 22 14.20 -1.66 -12.38
C CYS A 22 13.12 -0.57 -12.56
N LEU A 23 12.78 0.19 -11.50
CA LEU A 23 11.83 1.29 -11.60
C LEU A 23 12.33 2.43 -12.50
N ARG A 24 13.64 2.74 -12.46
CA ARG A 24 14.25 3.74 -13.35
C ARG A 24 14.26 3.25 -14.80
N ASP A 25 14.68 2.01 -15.03
CA ASP A 25 14.72 1.38 -16.37
C ASP A 25 13.32 1.39 -17.01
N LEU A 26 12.27 1.02 -16.24
CA LEU A 26 10.89 1.06 -16.72
C LEU A 26 10.46 2.49 -17.09
N LYS A 27 10.83 3.48 -16.30
CA LYS A 27 10.52 4.88 -16.57
C LYS A 27 11.22 5.39 -17.82
N GLU A 28 12.50 5.04 -18.01
CA GLU A 28 13.28 5.37 -19.22
C GLU A 28 12.68 4.75 -20.48
N LEU A 29 12.08 3.56 -20.35
CA LEU A 29 11.34 2.89 -21.43
C LEU A 29 9.96 3.47 -21.69
N GLY A 30 9.54 4.52 -20.95
CA GLY A 30 8.26 5.22 -21.16
C GLY A 30 7.06 4.59 -20.43
N TYR A 31 7.27 3.63 -19.52
CA TYR A 31 6.17 3.09 -18.72
C TYR A 31 5.67 4.08 -17.66
N GLN A 32 4.38 4.02 -17.37
CA GLN A 32 3.82 4.62 -16.17
C GLN A 32 4.23 3.78 -14.96
N VAL A 33 5.04 4.37 -14.08
CA VAL A 33 5.65 3.65 -12.96
C VAL A 33 4.90 3.91 -11.67
N GLY A 34 4.62 2.83 -10.93
CA GLY A 34 4.13 2.88 -9.55
C GLY A 34 5.18 2.38 -8.57
N THR A 35 5.24 2.98 -7.39
CA THR A 35 6.07 2.52 -6.27
C THR A 35 5.33 2.68 -4.95
N GLY A 36 5.95 2.31 -3.84
CA GLY A 36 5.36 2.46 -2.51
C GLY A 36 6.09 1.67 -1.44
N PHE A 37 5.54 1.70 -0.24
CA PHE A 37 6.09 1.01 0.92
C PHE A 37 4.99 0.61 1.90
N MET A 38 5.31 -0.33 2.81
CA MET A 38 4.44 -0.68 3.93
C MET A 38 4.70 0.27 5.09
N VAL A 39 3.63 0.71 5.76
CA VAL A 39 3.68 1.58 6.94
C VAL A 39 3.66 0.74 8.20
N GLY A 40 4.60 0.95 9.11
CA GLY A 40 4.71 0.21 10.35
C GLY A 40 5.22 -1.23 10.18
N SER A 41 5.99 -1.51 9.13
CA SER A 41 6.66 -2.80 8.97
C SER A 41 7.70 -3.04 10.09
N PRO A 42 8.04 -4.29 10.41
CA PRO A 42 9.01 -4.59 11.46
C PRO A 42 10.29 -3.75 11.36
N TRP A 43 10.72 -3.19 12.48
CA TRP A 43 11.92 -2.33 12.60
C TRP A 43 11.92 -1.03 11.78
N GLN A 44 10.82 -0.65 11.19
CA GLN A 44 10.73 0.62 10.44
C GLN A 44 10.91 1.81 11.38
N THR A 45 11.79 2.71 11.01
CA THR A 45 12.07 3.97 11.73
C THR A 45 11.63 5.18 10.92
N MET A 46 11.61 6.35 11.54
CA MET A 46 11.36 7.60 10.83
C MET A 46 12.41 7.85 9.73
N ALA A 47 13.67 7.49 9.97
CA ALA A 47 14.72 7.62 8.96
C ALA A 47 14.43 6.78 7.71
N ASN A 48 13.94 5.54 7.88
CA ASN A 48 13.55 4.70 6.75
C ASN A 48 12.41 5.33 5.94
N LEU A 49 11.40 5.91 6.61
CA LEU A 49 10.30 6.61 5.95
C LEU A 49 10.79 7.84 5.17
N LEU A 50 11.71 8.60 5.73
CA LEU A 50 12.31 9.75 5.04
C LEU A 50 13.11 9.34 3.80
N GLU A 51 13.82 8.21 3.85
CA GLU A 51 14.50 7.66 2.67
C GLU A 51 13.53 7.19 1.60
N ASP A 52 12.40 6.56 2.01
CA ASP A 52 11.34 6.19 1.09
C ASP A 52 10.74 7.41 0.39
N LEU A 53 10.41 8.46 1.14
CA LEU A 53 9.90 9.71 0.59
C LEU A 53 10.92 10.42 -0.32
N ALA A 54 12.20 10.41 0.04
CA ALA A 54 13.28 10.98 -0.78
C ALA A 54 13.41 10.24 -2.11
N PHE A 55 13.39 8.90 -2.11
CA PHE A 55 13.43 8.10 -3.32
C PHE A 55 12.19 8.33 -4.21
N ILE A 56 10.99 8.40 -3.62
CA ILE A 56 9.76 8.70 -4.36
C ILE A 56 9.84 10.07 -5.01
N ARG A 57 10.40 11.06 -4.30
CA ARG A 57 10.60 12.42 -4.85
C ARG A 57 11.59 12.42 -6.02
N GLU A 58 12.66 11.63 -5.95
CA GLU A 58 13.61 11.45 -7.06
C GLU A 58 12.94 10.76 -8.25
N LEU A 59 12.23 9.67 -8.00
CA LEU A 59 11.62 8.83 -9.04
C LEU A 59 10.46 9.53 -9.77
N GLN A 60 9.69 10.40 -9.10
CA GLN A 60 8.49 11.04 -9.67
C GLN A 60 7.52 10.03 -10.32
N PRO A 61 6.99 9.06 -9.56
CA PRO A 61 6.10 8.02 -10.12
C PRO A 61 4.72 8.56 -10.43
N GLN A 62 3.96 7.83 -11.25
CA GLN A 62 2.57 8.13 -11.55
C GLN A 62 1.60 7.61 -10.48
N MET A 63 2.01 6.58 -9.73
CA MET A 63 1.23 6.01 -8.63
C MET A 63 2.12 5.76 -7.42
N ILE A 64 1.60 6.05 -6.21
CA ILE A 64 2.26 5.74 -4.95
C ILE A 64 1.30 4.93 -4.08
N GLY A 65 1.62 3.64 -3.87
CA GLY A 65 0.82 2.75 -3.02
C GLY A 65 1.43 2.60 -1.65
N ILE A 66 0.76 3.10 -0.61
CA ILE A 66 1.12 2.82 0.78
C ILE A 66 -0.07 2.20 1.52
N GLY A 67 0.22 1.42 2.54
CA GLY A 67 -0.78 0.84 3.41
C GLY A 67 -0.15 0.28 4.67
N PRO A 68 -0.93 0.06 5.73
CA PRO A 68 -0.40 -0.50 6.96
C PRO A 68 0.15 -1.92 6.71
N PHE A 69 1.27 -2.22 7.34
CA PHE A 69 1.74 -3.60 7.45
C PHE A 69 0.70 -4.41 8.24
N ILE A 70 0.34 -5.57 7.74
CA ILE A 70 -0.49 -6.55 8.45
C ILE A 70 0.24 -7.89 8.40
N PRO A 71 0.52 -8.52 9.56
CA PRO A 71 1.23 -9.79 9.60
C PRO A 71 0.42 -10.91 8.95
N HIS A 72 1.10 -11.98 8.55
CA HIS A 72 0.50 -13.22 8.10
C HIS A 72 1.06 -14.38 8.90
N HIS A 73 0.19 -15.28 9.39
CA HIS A 73 0.54 -16.40 10.26
C HIS A 73 1.62 -17.34 9.68
N ALA A 74 1.70 -17.46 8.36
CA ALA A 74 2.66 -18.30 7.65
C ALA A 74 4.01 -17.58 7.35
N THR A 75 4.24 -16.40 7.94
CA THR A 75 5.50 -15.65 7.73
C THR A 75 6.33 -15.55 9.01
N PRO A 76 7.63 -15.29 8.91
CA PRO A 76 8.47 -14.99 10.07
C PRO A 76 7.98 -13.79 10.89
N PHE A 77 7.13 -12.94 10.30
CA PHE A 77 6.64 -11.70 10.91
C PHE A 77 5.30 -11.85 11.64
N LYS A 78 4.78 -13.07 11.81
CA LYS A 78 3.47 -13.36 12.39
C LYS A 78 3.22 -12.76 13.80
N ASN A 79 4.26 -12.54 14.57
CA ASN A 79 4.18 -12.01 15.94
C ASN A 79 4.47 -10.51 16.03
N TYR A 80 4.69 -9.82 14.90
CA TYR A 80 4.90 -8.38 14.89
C TYR A 80 3.59 -7.63 14.89
N PRO A 81 3.51 -6.44 15.52
CA PRO A 81 2.32 -5.63 15.48
C PRO A 81 2.03 -5.14 14.06
N ALA A 82 0.77 -4.94 13.74
CA ALA A 82 0.36 -4.28 12.51
C ALA A 82 0.73 -2.78 12.54
N GLY A 83 0.91 -2.19 11.36
CA GLY A 83 1.00 -0.74 11.21
C GLY A 83 -0.30 -0.05 11.60
N THR A 84 -0.24 1.22 12.04
CA THR A 84 -1.39 1.95 12.55
C THR A 84 -2.15 2.70 11.46
N LEU A 85 -3.45 2.90 11.69
CA LEU A 85 -4.30 3.75 10.86
C LEU A 85 -3.75 5.19 10.83
N GLU A 86 -3.50 5.78 12.01
CA GLU A 86 -3.08 7.16 12.16
C GLU A 86 -1.80 7.46 11.36
N GLN A 87 -0.77 6.63 11.52
CA GLN A 87 0.48 6.78 10.78
C GLN A 87 0.27 6.68 9.27
N THR A 88 -0.59 5.78 8.83
CA THR A 88 -0.88 5.59 7.40
C THR A 88 -1.63 6.80 6.84
N LEU A 89 -2.64 7.31 7.54
CA LEU A 89 -3.39 8.52 7.12
C LEU A 89 -2.48 9.75 7.07
N THR A 90 -1.62 9.93 8.07
CA THR A 90 -0.64 11.02 8.09
C THR A 90 0.27 10.96 6.86
N LEU A 91 0.81 9.78 6.53
CA LEU A 91 1.67 9.61 5.36
C LEU A 91 0.91 9.78 4.03
N LEU A 92 -0.37 9.40 3.94
CA LEU A 92 -1.22 9.71 2.78
C LEU A 92 -1.35 11.21 2.59
N SER A 93 -1.60 11.97 3.67
CA SER A 93 -1.70 13.43 3.61
C SER A 93 -0.37 14.08 3.21
N VAL A 94 0.74 13.62 3.77
CA VAL A 94 2.08 14.10 3.38
C VAL A 94 2.35 13.84 1.91
N LEU A 95 2.08 12.62 1.42
CA LEU A 95 2.27 12.29 0.01
C LEU A 95 1.36 13.10 -0.91
N ARG A 96 0.12 13.39 -0.53
CA ARG A 96 -0.77 14.25 -1.31
C ARG A 96 -0.24 15.68 -1.40
N LEU A 97 0.30 16.22 -0.31
CA LEU A 97 0.92 17.55 -0.33
C LEU A 97 2.20 17.58 -1.18
N MET A 98 3.02 16.54 -1.10
CA MET A 98 4.25 16.42 -1.90
C MET A 98 3.97 16.21 -3.41
N PHE A 99 2.90 15.48 -3.73
CA PHE A 99 2.55 15.05 -5.10
C PHE A 99 1.06 15.28 -5.40
N PRO A 100 0.64 16.52 -5.66
CA PRO A 100 -0.77 16.87 -5.78
C PRO A 100 -1.56 16.09 -6.85
N LYS A 101 -0.88 15.62 -7.90
CA LYS A 101 -1.52 14.94 -9.05
C LYS A 101 -1.32 13.43 -9.10
N VAL A 102 -0.57 12.85 -8.16
CA VAL A 102 -0.26 11.42 -8.16
C VAL A 102 -1.50 10.56 -7.90
N LEU A 103 -1.54 9.37 -8.50
CA LEU A 103 -2.51 8.34 -8.12
C LEU A 103 -2.11 7.75 -6.77
N LEU A 104 -2.98 7.90 -5.77
CA LEU A 104 -2.72 7.51 -4.39
C LEU A 104 -3.86 6.61 -3.89
N PRO A 105 -3.66 5.28 -3.83
CA PRO A 105 -4.71 4.37 -3.44
C PRO A 105 -5.03 4.38 -1.94
N ALA A 106 -6.32 4.39 -1.60
CA ALA A 106 -6.81 3.92 -0.31
C ALA A 106 -6.86 2.38 -0.36
N THR A 107 -5.85 1.73 0.24
CA THR A 107 -5.63 0.29 0.08
C THR A 107 -6.63 -0.57 0.83
N THR A 108 -6.78 -1.84 0.41
CA THR A 108 -7.60 -2.83 1.12
C THR A 108 -7.13 -3.03 2.56
N ALA A 109 -5.82 -2.90 2.82
CA ALA A 109 -5.25 -3.02 4.15
C ALA A 109 -5.82 -2.00 5.15
N LEU A 110 -6.09 -0.75 4.72
CA LEU A 110 -6.80 0.25 5.55
C LEU A 110 -8.19 -0.24 5.95
N GLY A 111 -8.97 -0.76 4.99
CA GLY A 111 -10.29 -1.33 5.27
C GLY A 111 -10.25 -2.61 6.11
N THR A 112 -9.11 -3.30 6.16
CA THR A 112 -8.94 -4.50 7.00
C THR A 112 -8.72 -4.14 8.46
N ILE A 113 -7.94 -3.08 8.75
CA ILE A 113 -7.68 -2.67 10.14
C ILE A 113 -8.84 -1.86 10.74
N VAL A 114 -9.62 -1.13 9.91
CA VAL A 114 -10.79 -0.36 10.34
C VAL A 114 -11.87 -0.42 9.24
N PRO A 115 -13.15 -0.71 9.56
CA PRO A 115 -14.23 -0.88 8.56
C PRO A 115 -14.37 0.28 7.56
N ASN A 116 -14.21 1.53 8.01
CA ASN A 116 -14.26 2.75 7.20
C ASN A 116 -12.86 3.27 6.81
N GLY A 117 -11.84 2.42 6.87
CA GLY A 117 -10.45 2.83 6.64
C GLY A 117 -10.18 3.36 5.23
N ARG A 118 -10.93 2.89 4.22
CA ARG A 118 -10.78 3.41 2.85
C ARG A 118 -11.34 4.81 2.72
N GLU A 119 -12.49 5.08 3.31
CA GLU A 119 -13.12 6.40 3.35
C GLU A 119 -12.21 7.41 4.06
N LEU A 120 -11.68 7.03 5.22
CA LEU A 120 -10.68 7.84 5.92
C LEU A 120 -9.43 8.08 5.09
N GLY A 121 -8.99 7.07 4.31
CA GLY A 121 -7.89 7.22 3.37
C GLY A 121 -8.17 8.24 2.26
N ILE A 122 -9.39 8.27 1.72
CA ILE A 122 -9.82 9.28 0.73
C ILE A 122 -9.80 10.67 1.36
N LEU A 123 -10.38 10.83 2.55
CA LEU A 123 -10.36 12.11 3.28
C LEU A 123 -8.94 12.58 3.62
N ALA A 124 -8.01 11.63 3.82
CA ALA A 124 -6.59 11.93 4.06
C ALA A 124 -5.79 12.24 2.76
N GLY A 125 -6.44 12.21 1.58
CA GLY A 125 -5.80 12.60 0.32
C GLY A 125 -5.64 11.49 -0.72
N ALA A 126 -6.05 10.25 -0.45
CA ALA A 126 -6.12 9.22 -1.49
C ALA A 126 -7.18 9.60 -2.56
N ASN A 127 -6.97 9.13 -3.79
CA ASN A 127 -7.88 9.40 -4.93
C ASN A 127 -8.12 8.17 -5.81
N VAL A 128 -7.68 7.01 -5.36
CA VAL A 128 -7.89 5.74 -6.05
C VAL A 128 -8.44 4.72 -5.08
N VAL A 129 -9.44 3.97 -5.50
CA VAL A 129 -9.93 2.78 -4.77
C VAL A 129 -10.02 1.62 -5.76
N MET A 130 -9.47 0.48 -5.38
CA MET A 130 -9.47 -0.71 -6.22
C MET A 130 -10.46 -1.74 -5.64
N PRO A 131 -11.59 -2.01 -6.31
CA PRO A 131 -12.47 -3.11 -5.95
C PRO A 131 -11.79 -4.45 -6.21
N ASN A 132 -12.17 -5.49 -5.44
CA ASN A 132 -11.67 -6.84 -5.69
C ASN A 132 -12.48 -7.49 -6.83
N LEU A 133 -11.84 -7.64 -7.98
CA LEU A 133 -12.45 -8.25 -9.18
C LEU A 133 -12.09 -9.73 -9.35
N SER A 134 -11.36 -10.33 -8.41
CA SER A 134 -11.06 -11.76 -8.47
C SER A 134 -12.34 -12.58 -8.37
N PRO A 135 -12.48 -13.69 -9.12
CA PRO A 135 -13.61 -14.61 -8.98
C PRO A 135 -13.77 -15.09 -7.54
N ALA A 136 -15.01 -15.22 -7.07
CA ALA A 136 -15.32 -15.46 -5.65
C ALA A 136 -14.72 -16.79 -5.14
N ASP A 137 -14.73 -17.82 -5.96
CA ASP A 137 -14.24 -19.17 -5.68
C ASP A 137 -12.73 -19.27 -5.45
N VAL A 138 -11.94 -18.36 -6.02
CA VAL A 138 -10.47 -18.36 -5.92
C VAL A 138 -9.90 -17.25 -5.03
N ARG A 139 -10.74 -16.35 -4.51
CA ARG A 139 -10.29 -15.20 -3.67
C ARG A 139 -9.49 -15.62 -2.46
N GLN A 140 -9.86 -16.75 -1.84
CA GLN A 140 -9.18 -17.26 -0.65
C GLN A 140 -7.72 -17.66 -0.91
N ASN A 141 -7.36 -17.94 -2.16
CA ASN A 141 -6.00 -18.29 -2.54
C ASN A 141 -5.06 -17.06 -2.58
N TYR A 142 -5.61 -15.85 -2.44
CA TYR A 142 -4.87 -14.58 -2.52
C TYR A 142 -4.86 -13.81 -1.20
N LEU A 143 -4.81 -14.53 -0.08
CA LEU A 143 -4.68 -13.94 1.24
C LEU A 143 -3.19 -13.61 1.50
N LEU A 144 -2.80 -12.37 1.21
CA LEU A 144 -1.42 -11.88 1.39
C LEU A 144 -1.11 -11.51 2.85
N TYR A 145 -2.12 -11.38 3.68
CA TYR A 145 -2.05 -11.10 5.11
C TYR A 145 -3.31 -11.59 5.81
N ASP A 146 -3.23 -11.78 7.14
CA ASP A 146 -4.35 -12.31 7.92
C ASP A 146 -5.55 -11.35 7.93
N ASN A 147 -6.74 -11.90 7.97
CA ASN A 147 -8.01 -11.18 8.00
C ASN A 147 -8.22 -10.21 6.84
N LYS A 148 -7.55 -10.41 5.70
CA LYS A 148 -7.74 -9.58 4.50
C LYS A 148 -9.24 -9.48 4.19
N LEU A 149 -9.71 -8.24 4.01
CA LEU A 149 -11.10 -7.96 3.68
C LEU A 149 -11.47 -8.68 2.36
N CYS A 150 -12.25 -9.74 2.49
CA CYS A 150 -12.73 -10.57 1.40
C CYS A 150 -14.25 -10.57 1.48
N SER A 151 -14.94 -9.70 0.73
CA SER A 151 -16.39 -9.83 0.61
C SER A 151 -16.72 -11.04 -0.27
N GLY A 152 -17.70 -11.84 0.13
CA GLY A 152 -18.23 -12.93 -0.69
C GLY A 152 -19.07 -12.46 -1.89
N ALA A 153 -19.31 -11.15 -1.99
CA ALA A 153 -20.09 -10.55 -3.06
C ALA A 153 -19.37 -10.61 -4.41
N GLU A 154 -20.12 -10.68 -5.48
CA GLU A 154 -19.63 -10.60 -6.85
C GLU A 154 -18.88 -9.25 -7.10
N ALA A 155 -18.02 -9.23 -8.12
CA ALA A 155 -17.19 -8.06 -8.42
C ALA A 155 -18.01 -6.80 -8.69
N ALA A 156 -19.16 -6.93 -9.36
CA ALA A 156 -20.04 -5.81 -9.66
C ALA A 156 -20.72 -5.25 -8.41
N GLU A 157 -21.19 -6.11 -7.50
CA GLU A 157 -21.78 -5.72 -6.20
C GLU A 157 -20.74 -4.99 -5.35
N THR A 158 -19.55 -5.54 -5.22
CA THR A 158 -18.43 -4.93 -4.49
C THR A 158 -18.10 -3.53 -5.01
N LYS A 159 -18.15 -3.31 -6.33
CA LYS A 159 -17.96 -2.00 -6.95
C LYS A 159 -19.06 -1.03 -6.57
N ASN A 160 -20.32 -1.47 -6.64
CA ASN A 160 -21.49 -0.63 -6.38
C ASN A 160 -21.56 -0.23 -4.89
N ASP A 161 -21.35 -1.17 -3.98
CA ASP A 161 -21.29 -0.91 -2.53
C ASP A 161 -20.19 0.10 -2.19
N LEU A 162 -19.01 -0.07 -2.79
CA LEU A 162 -17.90 0.84 -2.59
C LEU A 162 -18.23 2.24 -3.13
N ALA A 163 -18.85 2.33 -4.32
CA ALA A 163 -19.28 3.62 -4.88
C ALA A 163 -20.30 4.32 -3.98
N ALA A 164 -21.31 3.58 -3.46
CA ALA A 164 -22.31 4.12 -2.54
C ALA A 164 -21.67 4.68 -1.25
N ARG A 165 -20.73 3.94 -0.66
CA ARG A 165 -19.99 4.38 0.53
C ARG A 165 -19.16 5.64 0.28
N LEU A 166 -18.50 5.74 -0.88
CA LEU A 166 -17.72 6.92 -1.25
C LEU A 166 -18.57 8.15 -1.55
N HIS A 167 -19.80 7.97 -2.04
CA HIS A 167 -20.74 9.09 -2.23
C HIS A 167 -21.30 9.65 -0.92
N SER A 168 -21.15 8.92 0.20
CA SER A 168 -21.65 9.34 1.51
C SER A 168 -20.64 10.16 2.33
N ILE A 169 -19.44 10.36 1.83
CA ILE A 169 -18.37 11.16 2.45
C ILE A 169 -18.06 12.42 1.64
#